data_3ad53448865210238d84ee4ab95f1a10
#
_entry.id   3ad53448865210238d84ee4ab95f1a10
#
_cell.length_a   1.000
_cell.length_b   1.000
_cell.length_c   1.000
_cell.angle_alpha   90.00
_cell.angle_beta   90.00
_cell.angle_gamma   90.00
#
_symmetry.space_group_name_H-M   'P 1'
#
loop_
_entity.id
_entity.type
_entity.pdbx_description
1 polymer ?
#
loop_
_entity_poly.entity_id
_entity_poly.type
_entity_poly.pdbx_seq_one_letter_code
_entity_poly.pdbx_strand_id
1 'polypeptide(L)'
;MEQCDKVAALRKLETDIKLKVMQVLATFAFADYSRSAASTRTCDCCQGNKFVEAQVMTMKHIGRPNLEERRETVKVLCHKCKGKGVLTNACQCNGKGVVQDKEKTILQGGVPVYKTCSRCNGRGYARLLPDSVRKYICATVMDIPETTWRRSYKDFFESLVGECIKQEEYANLILNKVTQ
;
A
#
# COMPACT_ATOMS: atom_id res chain seq x y z
N MET A 1 7.48 -15.21 -20.54
CA MET A 1 8.61 -14.48 -21.15
C MET A 1 8.19 -13.59 -22.33
N GLU A 2 7.28 -14.02 -23.18
CA GLU A 2 6.83 -13.23 -24.36
C GLU A 2 6.29 -11.81 -24.06
N GLN A 3 5.62 -11.60 -22.92
CA GLN A 3 5.12 -10.25 -22.57
C GLN A 3 6.24 -9.28 -22.15
N CYS A 4 7.36 -9.79 -21.63
CA CYS A 4 8.50 -8.96 -21.23
C CYS A 4 9.22 -8.34 -22.42
N ASP A 5 9.21 -9.03 -23.56
CA ASP A 5 9.88 -8.57 -24.76
C ASP A 5 9.14 -7.43 -25.49
N LYS A 6 7.90 -7.16 -25.06
CA LYS A 6 7.13 -6.00 -25.55
C LYS A 6 7.58 -4.69 -24.87
N VAL A 7 8.26 -4.76 -23.73
CA VAL A 7 8.74 -3.58 -23.01
C VAL A 7 10.16 -3.26 -23.44
N ALA A 8 10.33 -2.21 -24.22
CA ALA A 8 11.63 -1.82 -24.79
C ALA A 8 12.73 -1.62 -23.74
N ALA A 9 12.38 -1.17 -22.53
CA ALA A 9 13.32 -0.98 -21.42
C ALA A 9 13.84 -2.31 -20.86
N LEU A 10 13.02 -3.38 -20.84
CA LEU A 10 13.41 -4.71 -20.36
C LEU A 10 14.25 -5.47 -21.38
N ARG A 11 14.09 -5.21 -22.70
CA ARG A 11 14.90 -5.86 -23.75
C ARG A 11 16.38 -5.54 -23.66
N LYS A 12 16.71 -4.32 -23.18
CA LYS A 12 18.09 -3.82 -23.11
C LYS A 12 18.85 -4.31 -21.88
N LEU A 13 18.19 -5.00 -20.96
CA LEU A 13 18.81 -5.47 -19.73
C LEU A 13 19.49 -6.82 -19.94
N GLU A 14 20.61 -7.02 -19.24
CA GLU A 14 21.25 -8.30 -19.11
C GLU A 14 20.27 -9.33 -18.48
N THR A 15 20.38 -10.59 -18.88
CA THR A 15 19.43 -11.66 -18.53
C THR A 15 19.22 -11.79 -17.03
N ASP A 16 20.29 -11.73 -16.24
CA ASP A 16 20.21 -11.88 -14.78
C ASP A 16 19.50 -10.71 -14.11
N ILE A 17 19.79 -9.48 -14.57
CA ILE A 17 19.15 -8.27 -14.07
C ILE A 17 17.67 -8.26 -14.47
N LYS A 18 17.40 -8.65 -15.72
CA LYS A 18 16.02 -8.77 -16.23
C LYS A 18 15.20 -9.73 -15.38
N LEU A 19 15.72 -10.90 -15.08
CA LEU A 19 15.06 -11.90 -14.24
C LEU A 19 14.77 -11.37 -12.83
N LYS A 20 15.74 -10.73 -12.18
CA LYS A 20 15.56 -10.13 -10.85
C LYS A 20 14.49 -9.02 -10.87
N VAL A 21 14.53 -8.14 -11.84
CA VAL A 21 13.51 -7.08 -12.00
C VAL A 21 12.13 -7.69 -12.21
N MET A 22 12.02 -8.70 -13.07
CA MET A 22 10.76 -9.39 -13.33
C MET A 22 10.22 -10.08 -12.08
N GLN A 23 11.06 -10.74 -11.31
CA GLN A 23 10.68 -11.40 -10.06
C GLN A 23 10.14 -10.38 -9.04
N VAL A 24 10.79 -9.23 -8.92
CA VAL A 24 10.32 -8.14 -8.04
C VAL A 24 8.96 -7.63 -8.53
N LEU A 25 8.83 -7.31 -9.82
CA LEU A 25 7.57 -6.81 -10.38
C LEU A 25 6.42 -7.81 -10.20
N ALA A 26 6.65 -9.09 -10.44
CA ALA A 26 5.65 -10.14 -10.24
C ALA A 26 5.25 -10.28 -8.76
N THR A 27 6.22 -10.27 -7.85
CA THR A 27 5.97 -10.35 -6.40
C THR A 27 5.12 -9.17 -5.92
N PHE A 28 5.46 -7.96 -6.35
CA PHE A 28 4.68 -6.78 -5.98
C PHE A 28 3.33 -6.71 -6.67
N ALA A 29 3.19 -7.20 -7.91
CA ALA A 29 1.91 -7.28 -8.61
C ALA A 29 0.96 -8.25 -7.88
N PHE A 30 1.45 -9.40 -7.47
CA PHE A 30 0.68 -10.35 -6.67
C PHE A 30 0.33 -9.78 -5.29
N ALA A 31 1.26 -9.07 -4.65
CA ALA A 31 1.01 -8.39 -3.38
C ALA A 31 -0.02 -7.26 -3.49
N ASP A 32 -0.12 -6.58 -4.63
CA ASP A 32 -1.18 -5.58 -4.88
C ASP A 32 -2.53 -6.24 -5.19
N TYR A 33 -2.52 -7.31 -5.99
CA TYR A 33 -3.68 -8.11 -6.31
C TYR A 33 -4.32 -8.74 -5.07
N SER A 34 -3.51 -9.34 -4.19
CA SER A 34 -3.98 -10.00 -2.96
C SER A 34 -4.46 -9.04 -1.86
N ARG A 35 -4.37 -7.72 -2.06
CA ARG A 35 -4.87 -6.74 -1.10
C ARG A 35 -6.37 -6.72 -1.03
N SER A 36 -6.87 -6.56 0.18
CA SER A 36 -8.28 -6.35 0.48
C SER A 36 -8.46 -5.28 1.56
N ALA A 37 -9.70 -4.85 1.79
CA ALA A 37 -10.01 -3.95 2.90
C ALA A 37 -9.70 -4.57 4.28
N ALA A 38 -9.77 -5.90 4.39
CA ALA A 38 -9.47 -6.64 5.62
C ALA A 38 -7.96 -6.92 5.78
N SER A 39 -7.17 -6.83 4.70
CA SER A 39 -5.74 -7.11 4.78
C SER A 39 -5.00 -6.04 5.57
N THR A 40 -3.95 -6.46 6.26
CA THR A 40 -3.08 -5.59 7.06
C THR A 40 -1.64 -5.69 6.57
N ARG A 41 -0.85 -4.69 6.89
CA ARG A 41 0.60 -4.67 6.66
C ARG A 41 1.32 -4.23 7.92
N THR A 42 2.54 -4.66 8.09
CA THR A 42 3.38 -4.23 9.21
C THR A 42 3.54 -2.71 9.20
N CYS A 43 3.49 -2.09 10.37
CA CYS A 43 3.70 -0.66 10.50
C CYS A 43 5.15 -0.31 10.16
N ASP A 44 5.35 0.50 9.15
CA ASP A 44 6.67 0.96 8.69
C ASP A 44 7.38 1.92 9.68
N CYS A 45 6.63 2.53 10.61
CA CYS A 45 7.19 3.42 11.62
C CYS A 45 7.81 2.65 12.79
N CYS A 46 7.09 1.67 13.35
CA CYS A 46 7.55 0.88 14.50
C CYS A 46 7.95 -0.56 14.11
N GLN A 47 7.93 -0.89 12.83
CA GLN A 47 8.29 -2.23 12.31
C GLN A 47 7.62 -3.40 13.06
N GLY A 48 6.37 -3.19 13.48
CA GLY A 48 5.59 -4.16 14.25
C GLY A 48 5.75 -4.07 15.78
N ASN A 49 6.71 -3.31 16.28
CA ASN A 49 7.03 -3.22 17.72
C ASN A 49 5.98 -2.47 18.56
N LYS A 50 4.99 -1.84 17.92
CA LYS A 50 3.91 -1.08 18.56
C LYS A 50 4.35 0.24 19.23
N PHE A 51 5.59 0.32 19.66
CA PHE A 51 6.20 1.45 20.36
C PHE A 51 7.34 2.04 19.53
N VAL A 52 7.60 3.31 19.75
CA VAL A 52 8.78 4.03 19.24
C VAL A 52 9.46 4.73 20.39
N GLU A 53 10.77 4.90 20.29
CA GLU A 53 11.52 5.67 21.25
C GLU A 53 11.39 7.16 20.95
N ALA A 54 11.02 7.93 21.95
CA ALA A 54 10.91 9.38 21.88
C ALA A 54 11.73 10.01 23.00
N GLN A 55 12.43 11.09 22.67
CA GLN A 55 13.07 11.91 23.67
C GLN A 55 12.04 12.89 24.25
N VAL A 56 11.77 12.78 25.53
CA VAL A 56 10.83 13.65 26.24
C VAL A 56 11.61 14.47 27.25
N MET A 57 11.28 15.74 27.35
CA MET A 57 11.76 16.58 28.44
C MET A 57 10.92 16.30 29.69
N THR A 58 11.53 15.73 30.70
CA THR A 58 10.89 15.51 32.00
C THR A 58 11.38 16.55 32.98
N MET A 59 10.45 17.17 33.69
CA MET A 59 10.75 18.06 34.81
C MET A 59 10.68 17.23 36.09
N LYS A 60 11.81 16.99 36.74
CA LYS A 60 11.84 16.34 38.04
C LYS A 60 12.04 17.36 39.14
N HIS A 61 11.13 17.37 40.09
CA HIS A 61 11.25 18.08 41.37
C HIS A 61 12.05 17.20 42.33
N ILE A 62 13.35 17.42 42.44
CA ILE A 62 14.19 16.67 43.39
C ILE A 62 14.41 17.56 44.59
N GLY A 63 13.37 17.75 45.44
CA GLY A 63 13.50 18.35 46.78
C GLY A 63 14.19 19.70 46.90
N ARG A 64 14.45 20.39 45.79
CA ARG A 64 15.06 21.71 45.70
C ARG A 64 14.20 22.62 44.82
N PRO A 65 14.23 23.95 45.03
CA PRO A 65 13.40 24.90 44.26
C PRO A 65 13.73 25.03 42.80
N ASN A 66 14.77 24.38 42.31
CA ASN A 66 15.19 24.46 40.90
C ASN A 66 14.66 23.24 40.14
N LEU A 67 13.81 23.48 39.13
CA LEU A 67 13.39 22.47 38.17
C LEU A 67 14.60 22.16 37.26
N GLU A 68 15.08 20.94 37.33
CA GLU A 68 16.07 20.46 36.33
C GLU A 68 15.35 19.81 35.13
N GLU A 69 15.55 20.36 33.97
CA GLU A 69 15.10 19.76 32.71
C GLU A 69 16.02 18.60 32.36
N ARG A 70 15.47 17.40 32.30
CA ARG A 70 16.20 16.20 31.90
C ARG A 70 15.59 15.59 30.65
N ARG A 71 16.44 15.30 29.67
CA ARG A 71 16.04 14.53 28.49
C ARG A 71 16.06 13.04 28.82
N GLU A 72 14.90 12.42 28.77
CA GLU A 72 14.78 10.98 28.98
C GLU A 72 14.24 10.33 27.71
N THR A 73 14.80 9.17 27.35
CA THR A 73 14.28 8.36 26.25
C THR A 73 13.19 7.45 26.82
N VAL A 74 11.97 7.66 26.36
CA VAL A 74 10.81 6.85 26.80
C VAL A 74 10.19 6.13 25.61
N LYS A 75 9.65 4.94 25.86
CA LYS A 75 8.88 4.21 24.86
C LYS A 75 7.46 4.74 24.85
N VAL A 76 7.07 5.34 23.74
CA VAL A 76 5.71 5.85 23.50
C VAL A 76 5.00 5.00 22.47
N LEU A 77 3.67 4.96 22.50
CA LEU A 77 2.89 4.29 21.49
C LEU A 77 3.17 4.88 20.10
N CYS A 78 3.41 4.02 19.13
CA CYS A 78 3.61 4.47 17.76
C CYS A 78 2.41 5.29 17.27
N HIS A 79 2.64 6.54 16.91
CA HIS A 79 1.61 7.48 16.45
C HIS A 79 0.89 6.99 15.19
N LYS A 80 1.60 6.24 14.33
CA LYS A 80 1.07 5.79 13.03
C LYS A 80 0.11 4.61 13.17
N CYS A 81 0.47 3.59 13.93
CA CYS A 81 -0.38 2.41 14.15
C CYS A 81 -1.17 2.45 15.48
N LYS A 82 -0.95 3.46 16.30
CA LYS A 82 -1.60 3.63 17.61
C LYS A 82 -1.47 2.39 18.49
N GLY A 83 -0.28 1.80 18.52
CA GLY A 83 0.03 0.61 19.32
C GLY A 83 -0.45 -0.73 18.73
N LYS A 84 -1.00 -0.76 17.53
CA LYS A 84 -1.46 -2.02 16.90
C LYS A 84 -0.31 -2.84 16.29
N GLY A 85 0.81 -2.22 15.94
CA GLY A 85 1.93 -2.85 15.22
C GLY A 85 1.68 -3.03 13.72
N VAL A 86 0.42 -2.97 13.29
CA VAL A 86 -0.02 -3.15 11.91
C VAL A 86 -0.88 -1.99 11.43
N LEU A 87 -0.89 -1.78 10.13
CA LEU A 87 -1.73 -0.79 9.45
C LEU A 87 -2.72 -1.53 8.54
N THR A 88 -3.96 -1.11 8.55
CA THR A 88 -4.96 -1.63 7.61
C THR A 88 -4.74 -1.07 6.20
N ASN A 89 -5.03 -1.87 5.19
CA ASN A 89 -5.10 -1.41 3.81
C ASN A 89 -6.48 -0.83 3.46
N ALA A 90 -7.44 -0.86 4.38
CA ALA A 90 -8.74 -0.25 4.16
C ALA A 90 -8.62 1.22 3.75
N CYS A 91 -9.41 1.62 2.75
CA CYS A 91 -9.54 3.00 2.35
C CYS A 91 -10.25 3.81 3.46
N GLN A 92 -10.12 5.13 3.42
CA GLN A 92 -10.79 6.03 4.37
C GLN A 92 -12.33 5.96 4.33
N CYS A 93 -12.92 5.29 3.36
CA CYS A 93 -14.34 4.91 3.35
C CYS A 93 -14.65 3.72 4.27
N ASN A 94 -13.75 3.37 5.20
CA ASN A 94 -13.85 2.23 6.12
C ASN A 94 -14.01 0.88 5.39
N GLY A 95 -13.39 0.74 4.24
CA GLY A 95 -13.45 -0.48 3.45
C GLY A 95 -14.74 -0.68 2.64
N LYS A 96 -15.71 0.23 2.74
CA LYS A 96 -17.03 0.08 2.10
C LYS A 96 -17.02 0.31 0.58
N GLY A 97 -16.01 0.99 0.05
CA GLY A 97 -15.97 1.38 -1.37
C GLY A 97 -16.88 2.56 -1.72
N VAL A 98 -17.80 2.93 -0.84
CA VAL A 98 -18.77 4.01 -1.03
C VAL A 98 -18.68 5.04 0.08
N VAL A 99 -19.06 6.27 -0.20
CA VAL A 99 -19.15 7.38 0.74
C VAL A 99 -20.50 8.06 0.59
N GLN A 100 -21.01 8.63 1.67
CA GLN A 100 -22.28 9.36 1.63
C GLN A 100 -22.13 10.65 0.81
N ASP A 101 -23.06 10.88 -0.10
CA ASP A 101 -23.20 12.12 -0.84
C ASP A 101 -24.05 13.09 -0.02
N LYS A 102 -23.39 14.02 0.66
CA LYS A 102 -24.06 14.96 1.56
C LYS A 102 -25.06 15.86 0.83
N GLU A 103 -24.71 16.31 -0.38
CA GLU A 103 -25.56 17.20 -1.17
C GLU A 103 -26.85 16.49 -1.61
N LYS A 104 -26.73 15.30 -2.19
CA LYS A 104 -27.89 14.50 -2.61
C LYS A 104 -28.73 14.03 -1.42
N THR A 105 -28.10 13.71 -0.29
CA THR A 105 -28.81 13.36 0.95
C THR A 105 -29.69 14.51 1.44
N ILE A 106 -29.20 15.75 1.41
CA ILE A 106 -29.99 16.94 1.80
C ILE A 106 -31.14 17.16 0.81
N LEU A 107 -30.88 17.07 -0.49
CA LEU A 107 -31.91 17.23 -1.54
C LEU A 107 -33.00 16.17 -1.45
N GLN A 108 -32.70 14.98 -0.95
CA GLN A 108 -33.66 13.89 -0.77
C GLN A 108 -34.28 13.86 0.64
N GLY A 109 -34.34 14.99 1.33
CA GLY A 109 -35.00 15.08 2.64
C GLY A 109 -34.34 14.35 3.76
N GLY A 110 -33.00 14.12 3.65
CA GLY A 110 -32.20 13.47 4.70
C GLY A 110 -32.01 11.95 4.52
N VAL A 111 -32.60 11.35 3.48
CA VAL A 111 -32.37 9.94 3.16
C VAL A 111 -30.93 9.74 2.67
N PRO A 112 -30.12 8.85 3.29
CA PRO A 112 -28.72 8.68 2.94
C PRO A 112 -28.54 8.21 1.49
N VAL A 113 -27.90 9.03 0.67
CA VAL A 113 -27.49 8.67 -0.70
C VAL A 113 -26.01 8.40 -0.72
N TYR A 114 -25.61 7.29 -1.33
CA TYR A 114 -24.21 6.88 -1.42
C TYR A 114 -23.69 7.05 -2.84
N LYS A 115 -22.41 7.42 -2.93
CA LYS A 115 -21.65 7.48 -4.18
C LYS A 115 -20.35 6.69 -4.05
N THR A 116 -19.81 6.25 -5.18
CA THR A 116 -18.53 5.55 -5.23
C THR A 116 -17.42 6.41 -4.62
N CYS A 117 -16.61 5.82 -3.75
CA CYS A 117 -15.47 6.51 -3.16
C CYS A 117 -14.43 6.83 -4.23
N SER A 118 -14.16 8.11 -4.46
CA SER A 118 -13.20 8.57 -5.47
C SER A 118 -11.74 8.16 -5.17
N ARG A 119 -11.41 7.88 -3.91
CA ARG A 119 -10.05 7.48 -3.51
C ARG A 119 -9.69 6.05 -3.88
N CYS A 120 -10.63 5.13 -3.76
CA CYS A 120 -10.42 3.72 -4.03
C CYS A 120 -11.21 3.21 -5.25
N ASN A 121 -11.97 4.08 -5.91
CA ASN A 121 -12.84 3.74 -7.04
C ASN A 121 -13.71 2.50 -6.77
N GLY A 122 -14.34 2.48 -5.58
CA GLY A 122 -15.23 1.38 -5.20
C GLY A 122 -14.57 0.16 -4.55
N ARG A 123 -13.24 0.01 -4.62
CA ARG A 123 -12.54 -1.21 -4.14
C ARG A 123 -12.56 -1.39 -2.62
N GLY A 124 -12.72 -0.32 -1.86
CA GLY A 124 -12.68 -0.36 -0.40
C GLY A 124 -11.25 -0.35 0.20
N TYR A 125 -10.20 -0.52 -0.58
CA TYR A 125 -8.81 -0.56 -0.13
C TYR A 125 -7.87 0.30 -0.98
N ALA A 126 -6.71 0.64 -0.42
CA ALA A 126 -5.67 1.38 -1.12
C ALA A 126 -4.77 0.41 -1.90
N ARG A 127 -4.59 0.68 -3.18
CA ARG A 127 -3.61 -0.03 -4.02
C ARG A 127 -2.18 0.27 -3.56
N LEU A 128 -1.27 -0.60 -3.94
CA LEU A 128 0.16 -0.38 -3.77
C LEU A 128 0.60 0.77 -4.68
N LEU A 129 1.37 1.71 -4.13
CA LEU A 129 1.88 2.81 -4.93
C LEU A 129 2.97 2.29 -5.88
N PRO A 130 2.83 2.46 -7.22
CA PRO A 130 3.85 2.00 -8.16
C PRO A 130 5.25 2.55 -7.88
N ASP A 131 5.34 3.77 -7.32
CA ASP A 131 6.63 4.37 -6.96
C ASP A 131 7.35 3.63 -5.82
N SER A 132 6.62 2.97 -4.93
CA SER A 132 7.23 2.12 -3.89
C SER A 132 7.93 0.90 -4.48
N VAL A 133 7.40 0.36 -5.58
CA VAL A 133 8.02 -0.75 -6.33
C VAL A 133 9.32 -0.28 -6.99
N ARG A 134 9.29 0.89 -7.64
CA ARG A 134 10.49 1.51 -8.20
C ARG A 134 11.59 1.67 -7.16
N LYS A 135 11.26 2.29 -6.01
CA LYS A 135 12.21 2.48 -4.90
C LYS A 135 12.81 1.17 -4.41
N TYR A 136 12.02 0.12 -4.34
CA TYR A 136 12.52 -1.20 -3.95
C TYR A 136 13.50 -1.76 -5.00
N ILE A 137 13.18 -1.67 -6.30
CA ILE A 137 14.08 -2.10 -7.37
C ILE A 137 15.38 -1.30 -7.35
N CYS A 138 15.29 0.03 -7.17
CA CYS A 138 16.48 0.89 -7.06
C CYS A 138 17.38 0.52 -5.87
N ALA A 139 16.79 0.08 -4.77
CA ALA A 139 17.55 -0.31 -3.58
C ALA A 139 18.17 -1.71 -3.68
N THR A 140 17.61 -2.61 -4.51
CA THR A 140 17.98 -4.06 -4.46
C THR A 140 18.58 -4.60 -5.74
N VAL A 141 18.25 -4.02 -6.91
CA VAL A 141 18.63 -4.60 -8.21
C VAL A 141 19.42 -3.62 -9.07
N MET A 142 18.83 -2.49 -9.42
CA MET A 142 19.43 -1.50 -10.32
C MET A 142 18.73 -0.16 -10.17
N ASP A 143 19.44 0.92 -10.44
CA ASP A 143 18.82 2.26 -10.46
C ASP A 143 17.97 2.45 -11.73
N ILE A 144 16.71 2.89 -11.51
CA ILE A 144 15.77 3.19 -12.58
C ILE A 144 15.33 4.66 -12.45
N PRO A 145 15.69 5.51 -13.43
CA PRO A 145 15.22 6.89 -13.48
C PRO A 145 13.68 6.96 -13.48
N GLU A 146 13.13 7.95 -12.81
CA GLU A 146 11.67 8.11 -12.68
C GLU A 146 10.97 8.24 -14.04
N THR A 147 11.61 8.90 -15.00
CA THR A 147 11.10 9.05 -16.37
C THR A 147 10.98 7.72 -17.09
N THR A 148 11.98 6.84 -16.95
CA THR A 148 11.99 5.50 -17.54
C THR A 148 10.94 4.61 -16.84
N TRP A 149 10.82 4.72 -15.52
CA TRP A 149 9.79 4.03 -14.77
C TRP A 149 8.39 4.37 -15.28
N ARG A 150 8.06 5.66 -15.36
CA ARG A 150 6.74 6.13 -15.80
C ARG A 150 6.39 5.72 -17.23
N ARG A 151 7.38 5.71 -18.14
CA ARG A 151 7.16 5.42 -19.57
C ARG A 151 7.04 3.94 -19.91
N SER A 152 7.62 3.06 -19.08
CA SER A 152 7.77 1.65 -19.47
C SER A 152 7.40 0.67 -18.36
N TYR A 153 7.98 0.83 -17.19
CA TYR A 153 7.82 -0.18 -16.12
C TYR A 153 6.48 -0.07 -15.39
N LYS A 154 5.96 1.14 -15.24
CA LYS A 154 4.69 1.37 -14.53
C LYS A 154 3.52 0.68 -15.23
N ASP A 155 3.38 0.92 -16.54
CA ASP A 155 2.29 0.33 -17.32
C ASP A 155 2.41 -1.19 -17.37
N PHE A 156 3.65 -1.69 -17.45
CA PHE A 156 3.91 -3.12 -17.40
C PHE A 156 3.55 -3.71 -16.02
N PHE A 157 3.92 -3.05 -14.92
CA PHE A 157 3.51 -3.46 -13.58
C PHE A 157 1.98 -3.50 -13.43
N GLU A 158 1.29 -2.47 -13.92
CA GLU A 158 -0.17 -2.41 -13.89
C GLU A 158 -0.80 -3.52 -14.75
N SER A 159 -0.19 -3.87 -15.88
CA SER A 159 -0.65 -4.99 -16.72
C SER A 159 -0.50 -6.34 -16.03
N LEU A 160 0.56 -6.55 -15.23
CA LEU A 160 0.73 -7.78 -14.43
C LEU A 160 -0.37 -7.93 -13.37
N VAL A 161 -0.75 -6.84 -12.70
CA VAL A 161 -1.89 -6.86 -11.76
C VAL A 161 -3.19 -7.18 -12.49
N GLY A 162 -3.40 -6.59 -13.67
CA GLY A 162 -4.56 -6.88 -14.51
C GLY A 162 -4.62 -8.34 -14.95
N GLU A 163 -3.46 -8.94 -15.23
CA GLU A 163 -3.39 -10.37 -15.57
C GLU A 163 -3.78 -11.27 -14.40
N CYS A 164 -3.36 -10.96 -13.18
CA CYS A 164 -3.81 -11.69 -11.98
C CYS A 164 -5.35 -11.68 -11.85
N ILE A 165 -5.99 -10.53 -12.09
CA ILE A 165 -7.45 -10.38 -12.01
C ILE A 165 -8.14 -11.23 -13.11
N LYS A 166 -7.62 -11.20 -14.35
CA LYS A 166 -8.17 -12.01 -15.44
C LYS A 166 -8.08 -13.50 -15.16
N GLN A 167 -6.96 -13.96 -14.59
CA GLN A 167 -6.79 -15.38 -14.23
C GLN A 167 -7.76 -15.79 -13.11
N GLU A 168 -8.03 -14.92 -12.15
CA GLU A 168 -9.05 -15.16 -11.13
C GLU A 168 -10.45 -15.25 -11.75
N GLU A 169 -10.82 -14.32 -12.62
CA GLU A 169 -12.11 -14.35 -13.33
C GLU A 169 -12.28 -15.64 -14.14
N TYR A 170 -11.22 -16.04 -14.85
CA TYR A 170 -11.22 -17.29 -15.62
C TYR A 170 -11.39 -18.52 -14.72
N ALA A 171 -10.67 -18.58 -13.61
CA ALA A 171 -10.80 -19.67 -12.63
C ALA A 171 -12.22 -19.73 -12.04
N ASN A 172 -12.81 -18.60 -11.71
CA ASN A 172 -14.19 -18.50 -11.23
C ASN A 172 -15.22 -18.98 -12.27
N LEU A 173 -15.01 -18.65 -13.54
CA LEU A 173 -15.87 -19.14 -14.63
C LEU A 173 -15.82 -20.67 -14.76
N ILE A 174 -14.63 -21.26 -14.66
CA ILE A 174 -14.47 -22.72 -14.68
C ILE A 174 -15.15 -23.35 -13.47
N LEU A 175 -14.90 -22.82 -12.27
CA LEU A 175 -15.48 -23.31 -11.03
C LEU A 175 -17.01 -23.33 -11.11
N ASN A 176 -17.61 -22.23 -11.56
CA ASN A 176 -19.06 -22.13 -11.72
C ASN A 176 -19.63 -23.15 -12.72
N LYS A 177 -18.88 -23.49 -13.77
CA LYS A 177 -19.32 -24.53 -14.74
C LYS A 177 -19.26 -25.95 -14.17
N VAL A 178 -18.36 -26.21 -13.22
CA VAL A 178 -18.18 -27.54 -12.62
C VAL A 178 -19.11 -27.75 -11.43
N THR A 179 -19.56 -26.65 -10.78
CA THR A 179 -20.42 -26.70 -9.58
C THR A 179 -21.91 -26.55 -9.88
N GLN A 180 -22.29 -26.30 -11.13
CA GLN A 180 -23.68 -26.37 -11.63
C GLN A 180 -24.00 -27.76 -12.16
#